data_8d105b728645bf3d3c7828a1efa10847
#
_entry.id   8d105b728645bf3d3c7828a1efa10847
#
_cell.length_a   1.000
_cell.length_b   1.000
_cell.length_c   1.000
_cell.angle_alpha   90.00
_cell.angle_beta   90.00
_cell.angle_gamma   90.00
#
_symmetry.space_group_name_H-M   'P 1'
#
loop_
_entity.id
_entity.type
_entity.pdbx_description
1 polymer ?
#
loop_
_entity_poly.entity_id
_entity_poly.type
_entity_poly.pdbx_seq_one_letter_code
_entity_poly.pdbx_strand_id
1 'polypeptide(L)'
;MFWFGCDCFYWSRGISEFASEPSESNPFSLPSPLPRWPQGKGFATGRINLGEIEVVKITKFHKLWSSVSSHGKSKGVVFYRAEEVPQGFHCLGHYCQPTDKSLRGYILAARASKPANTDDLPPLKKPAGYTLVWSSNSEKNSGGYFWLPNPPVGYKAMGVIVTEEPEEPETEEVRCVREDLTESCETSEMILDVGSKHSGSPFSVWSIQPCERGMRSQGVAVGTFFCCTYDLPSNQTVRDIACLKNLDPTLHAMPNLNQVHAVIQHYGPTVYFHPEETYMPSSVQWFFKNGALLYRSGKDSQGEPINSTGSNLPSGGSNDLQFWIDLPEDEEAKSNLKKGNLETSELYVHVKPALGGTFTDVAMWIFCPFNGPATLKIGLFTLPMTRIGEHVGDWEHFTFRVCNFSGELWQMFFSQHSGGGWVDASEIEFVEGNKPAVYSSVGDEFSIPPQGPLDNIIQVISSTDQT
;
A
#
# COMPACT_ATOMS: atom_id res chain seq x y z
N MET A 1 -70.63 34.56 -11.62
CA MET A 1 -71.06 34.97 -10.29
C MET A 1 -69.84 34.97 -9.40
N PHE A 2 -69.44 36.10 -8.92
CA PHE A 2 -68.24 36.43 -8.19
C PHE A 2 -68.06 35.65 -6.86
N TRP A 3 -66.84 35.38 -6.46
CA TRP A 3 -66.32 35.79 -5.16
C TRP A 3 -64.80 35.68 -5.07
N PHE A 4 -64.16 36.84 -4.69
CA PHE A 4 -62.76 37.02 -4.33
C PHE A 4 -62.54 36.55 -2.88
N GLY A 5 -61.41 35.93 -2.62
CA GLY A 5 -60.85 35.69 -1.29
C GLY A 5 -59.36 36.01 -1.27
N CYS A 6 -59.01 37.13 -0.65
CA CYS A 6 -57.65 37.53 -0.29
C CYS A 6 -57.17 36.70 0.89
N ASP A 7 -56.04 36.05 0.80
CA ASP A 7 -55.34 35.51 1.98
C ASP A 7 -53.91 36.01 2.06
N CYS A 8 -53.60 36.48 3.24
CA CYS A 8 -52.40 37.18 3.64
C CYS A 8 -51.16 36.30 3.57
N PHE A 9 -50.09 36.85 2.99
CA PHE A 9 -48.75 36.34 3.12
C PHE A 9 -48.25 36.48 4.57
N TYR A 10 -48.07 35.35 5.26
CA TYR A 10 -47.21 35.23 6.41
C TYR A 10 -45.80 34.84 5.93
N TRP A 11 -44.87 35.77 6.04
CA TRP A 11 -43.43 35.52 5.91
C TRP A 11 -42.96 34.84 7.21
N SER A 12 -42.86 33.54 7.23
CA SER A 12 -42.01 32.84 8.18
C SER A 12 -40.59 32.79 7.63
N ARG A 13 -39.67 33.52 8.26
CA ARG A 13 -38.25 33.33 8.09
C ARG A 13 -37.94 31.91 8.57
N GLY A 14 -37.82 30.97 7.64
CA GLY A 14 -37.18 29.69 7.87
C GLY A 14 -35.70 29.95 8.09
N ILE A 15 -35.23 29.65 9.27
CA ILE A 15 -33.83 29.44 9.57
C ILE A 15 -33.46 28.23 8.69
N SER A 16 -32.64 28.44 7.66
CA SER A 16 -32.02 27.34 6.93
C SER A 16 -31.09 26.65 7.92
N GLU A 17 -31.53 25.53 8.52
CA GLU A 17 -30.59 24.54 9.04
C GLU A 17 -29.71 24.16 7.86
N PHE A 18 -28.45 24.56 7.90
CA PHE A 18 -27.41 23.97 7.05
C PHE A 18 -27.37 22.49 7.41
N ALA A 19 -27.97 21.65 6.59
CA ALA A 19 -27.79 20.21 6.66
C ALA A 19 -26.30 19.99 6.44
N SER A 20 -25.59 19.56 7.48
CA SER A 20 -24.20 19.10 7.36
C SER A 20 -24.15 18.01 6.29
N GLU A 21 -23.25 18.13 5.33
CA GLU A 21 -23.05 17.05 4.35
C GLU A 21 -22.85 15.71 5.08
N PRO A 22 -23.42 14.62 4.57
CA PRO A 22 -23.33 13.35 5.25
C PRO A 22 -21.88 12.89 5.34
N SER A 23 -21.52 12.32 6.48
CA SER A 23 -20.24 11.64 6.71
C SER A 23 -20.01 10.56 5.65
N GLU A 24 -18.83 10.57 5.06
CA GLU A 24 -18.40 9.59 4.06
C GLU A 24 -17.50 8.51 4.71
N SER A 25 -17.74 7.26 4.34
CA SER A 25 -16.88 6.14 4.74
C SER A 25 -16.36 5.43 3.51
N ASN A 26 -15.28 4.66 3.67
CA ASN A 26 -14.78 3.81 2.61
C ASN A 26 -15.90 2.87 2.09
N PRO A 27 -16.32 2.99 0.80
CA PRO A 27 -17.40 2.17 0.25
C PRO A 27 -16.98 0.72 0.01
N PHE A 28 -15.68 0.42 -0.02
CA PHE A 28 -15.17 -0.92 -0.21
C PHE A 28 -15.20 -1.73 1.09
N SER A 29 -15.65 -2.95 0.98
CA SER A 29 -15.49 -3.99 1.99
C SER A 29 -15.06 -5.29 1.32
N LEU A 30 -14.26 -6.09 2.02
CA LEU A 30 -13.91 -7.43 1.54
C LEU A 30 -15.16 -8.28 1.34
N PRO A 31 -15.16 -9.20 0.35
CA PRO A 31 -16.32 -10.04 0.03
C PRO A 31 -16.86 -10.86 1.21
N SER A 32 -15.98 -11.25 2.13
CA SER A 32 -16.34 -12.00 3.33
C SER A 32 -15.84 -11.30 4.59
N PRO A 33 -16.53 -11.48 5.74
CA PRO A 33 -16.08 -10.93 7.01
C PRO A 33 -14.67 -11.41 7.40
N LEU A 34 -13.94 -10.57 8.12
CA LEU A 34 -12.67 -10.98 8.71
C LEU A 34 -12.86 -12.11 9.74
N PRO A 35 -11.95 -13.08 9.80
CA PRO A 35 -12.01 -14.16 10.77
C PRO A 35 -11.68 -13.63 12.17
N ARG A 36 -11.93 -14.44 13.18
CA ARG A 36 -11.29 -14.24 14.47
C ARG A 36 -9.82 -14.68 14.36
N TRP A 37 -8.94 -13.71 14.39
CA TRP A 37 -7.51 -13.99 14.35
C TRP A 37 -7.05 -14.78 15.59
N PRO A 38 -6.07 -15.69 15.46
CA PRO A 38 -5.47 -16.38 16.60
C PRO A 38 -4.93 -15.39 17.63
N GLN A 39 -4.86 -15.81 18.87
CA GLN A 39 -4.41 -14.96 19.99
C GLN A 39 -2.97 -14.47 19.80
N GLY A 40 -2.72 -13.19 20.01
CA GLY A 40 -1.43 -12.52 19.88
C GLY A 40 -1.33 -11.29 20.75
N LYS A 41 -0.28 -10.50 20.57
CA LYS A 41 -0.01 -9.32 21.41
C LYS A 41 -0.74 -8.07 20.94
N GLY A 42 -0.62 -7.70 19.66
CA GLY A 42 -1.10 -6.40 19.16
C GLY A 42 -1.73 -6.46 17.77
N PHE A 43 -1.53 -7.54 17.00
CA PHE A 43 -2.10 -7.68 15.67
C PHE A 43 -3.64 -7.72 15.73
N ALA A 44 -4.29 -6.94 14.88
CA ALA A 44 -5.74 -6.86 14.70
C ALA A 44 -6.52 -6.46 15.98
N THR A 45 -5.92 -5.63 16.84
CA THR A 45 -6.57 -5.15 18.08
C THR A 45 -7.25 -3.78 17.91
N GLY A 46 -7.16 -3.17 16.72
CA GLY A 46 -7.66 -1.82 16.44
C GLY A 46 -6.74 -0.70 16.87
N ARG A 47 -5.67 -1.00 17.63
CA ARG A 47 -4.73 -0.01 18.19
C ARG A 47 -3.31 -0.51 18.09
N ILE A 48 -2.36 0.41 17.90
CA ILE A 48 -0.93 0.10 17.90
C ILE A 48 -0.22 1.07 18.82
N ASN A 49 0.59 0.53 19.73
CA ASN A 49 1.46 1.30 20.58
C ASN A 49 2.83 1.48 19.89
N LEU A 50 3.23 2.73 19.67
CA LEU A 50 4.51 3.09 19.08
C LEU A 50 5.60 3.45 20.11
N GLY A 51 5.36 3.13 21.39
CA GLY A 51 6.18 3.52 22.54
C GLY A 51 5.45 4.50 23.45
N GLU A 52 5.74 5.78 23.35
CA GLU A 52 5.06 6.83 24.12
C GLU A 52 3.73 7.30 23.51
N ILE A 53 3.45 6.91 22.28
CA ILE A 53 2.23 7.24 21.53
C ILE A 53 1.49 5.94 21.18
N GLU A 54 0.18 5.93 21.39
CA GLU A 54 -0.74 4.92 20.86
C GLU A 54 -1.51 5.54 19.69
N VAL A 55 -1.68 4.78 18.61
CA VAL A 55 -2.40 5.23 17.39
C VAL A 55 -3.57 4.32 17.04
N VAL A 56 -4.57 4.92 16.40
CA VAL A 56 -5.73 4.24 15.80
C VAL A 56 -5.88 4.68 14.34
N LYS A 57 -6.37 3.77 13.50
CA LYS A 57 -6.67 4.05 12.09
C LYS A 57 -8.10 4.59 11.97
N ILE A 58 -8.27 5.79 11.38
CA ILE A 58 -9.56 6.41 11.09
C ILE A 58 -9.82 6.32 9.59
N THR A 59 -11.00 5.85 9.20
CA THR A 59 -11.43 5.67 7.80
C THR A 59 -12.77 6.34 7.50
N LYS A 60 -13.34 7.05 8.49
CA LYS A 60 -14.57 7.81 8.33
C LYS A 60 -14.25 9.30 8.29
N PHE A 61 -14.84 9.99 7.33
CA PHE A 61 -14.44 11.33 6.99
C PHE A 61 -15.63 12.23 6.70
N HIS A 62 -15.44 13.51 6.99
CA HIS A 62 -16.28 14.61 6.52
C HIS A 62 -15.56 15.31 5.38
N LYS A 63 -16.24 15.49 4.25
CA LYS A 63 -15.72 16.23 3.11
C LYS A 63 -15.74 17.73 3.44
N LEU A 64 -14.59 18.37 3.24
CA LEU A 64 -14.41 19.80 3.46
C LEU A 64 -14.48 20.57 2.15
N TRP A 65 -13.57 20.31 1.26
CA TRP A 65 -13.44 21.07 0.03
C TRP A 65 -12.93 20.19 -1.11
N SER A 66 -13.26 20.56 -2.35
CA SER A 66 -12.73 19.89 -3.53
C SER A 66 -12.35 20.91 -4.60
N SER A 67 -11.20 20.69 -5.23
CA SER A 67 -10.86 21.41 -6.44
C SER A 67 -11.67 20.87 -7.61
N VAL A 68 -12.34 21.75 -8.34
CA VAL A 68 -12.98 21.39 -9.62
C VAL A 68 -12.01 21.72 -10.73
N SER A 69 -11.59 20.70 -11.51
CA SER A 69 -10.81 20.94 -12.72
C SER A 69 -11.68 21.70 -13.74
N SER A 70 -11.31 22.92 -14.05
CA SER A 70 -12.00 23.74 -15.05
C SER A 70 -11.81 23.27 -16.51
N HIS A 71 -10.92 22.31 -16.74
CA HIS A 71 -10.64 21.78 -18.07
C HIS A 71 -10.48 20.24 -17.96
N GLY A 72 -11.40 19.49 -18.48
CA GLY A 72 -11.62 18.04 -18.40
C GLY A 72 -10.43 17.09 -18.65
N LYS A 73 -9.21 17.48 -18.35
CA LYS A 73 -7.98 16.66 -18.43
C LYS A 73 -7.15 16.60 -17.15
N SER A 74 -7.34 17.47 -16.16
CA SER A 74 -6.66 17.37 -14.86
C SER A 74 -7.61 16.76 -13.83
N LYS A 75 -7.12 15.76 -13.10
CA LYS A 75 -7.84 15.15 -11.98
C LYS A 75 -7.97 16.21 -10.87
N GLY A 76 -9.16 16.34 -10.29
CA GLY A 76 -9.37 17.16 -9.09
C GLY A 76 -8.89 16.46 -7.84
N VAL A 77 -8.94 17.13 -6.70
CA VAL A 77 -8.64 16.58 -5.38
C VAL A 77 -9.77 16.89 -4.41
N VAL A 78 -10.05 15.97 -3.51
CA VAL A 78 -11.01 16.16 -2.40
C VAL A 78 -10.24 16.11 -1.09
N PHE A 79 -10.58 17.04 -0.17
CA PHE A 79 -9.99 17.13 1.17
C PHE A 79 -11.02 16.78 2.23
N TYR A 80 -10.56 16.06 3.24
CA TYR A 80 -11.41 15.48 4.25
C TYR A 80 -10.85 15.70 5.65
N ARG A 81 -11.75 15.91 6.62
CA ARG A 81 -11.49 15.85 8.05
C ARG A 81 -11.94 14.51 8.59
N ALA A 82 -11.14 13.89 9.47
CA ALA A 82 -11.54 12.66 10.14
C ALA A 82 -12.74 12.85 11.05
N GLU A 83 -13.62 11.88 11.06
CA GLU A 83 -14.78 11.79 11.97
C GLU A 83 -14.69 10.55 12.86
N GLU A 84 -15.50 10.54 13.91
CA GLU A 84 -15.57 9.44 14.89
C GLU A 84 -14.21 9.10 15.52
N VAL A 85 -13.37 10.12 15.72
CA VAL A 85 -12.10 9.96 16.42
C VAL A 85 -12.39 9.50 17.86
N PRO A 86 -11.85 8.35 18.30
CA PRO A 86 -12.14 7.84 19.64
C PRO A 86 -11.72 8.81 20.75
N GLN A 87 -12.46 8.83 21.83
CA GLN A 87 -12.19 9.71 22.97
C GLN A 87 -10.73 9.61 23.45
N GLY A 88 -10.09 10.75 23.62
CA GLY A 88 -8.70 10.87 24.06
C GLY A 88 -7.66 10.74 22.93
N PHE A 89 -8.08 10.40 21.70
CA PHE A 89 -7.22 10.48 20.52
C PHE A 89 -7.39 11.84 19.82
N HIS A 90 -6.36 12.27 19.13
CA HIS A 90 -6.30 13.55 18.42
C HIS A 90 -5.86 13.34 16.97
N CYS A 91 -6.46 14.10 16.05
CA CYS A 91 -5.99 14.17 14.67
C CYS A 91 -4.60 14.82 14.60
N LEU A 92 -3.85 14.47 13.57
CA LEU A 92 -2.51 14.97 13.30
C LEU A 92 -2.45 15.79 12.01
N GLY A 93 -3.55 15.86 11.26
CA GLY A 93 -3.73 16.56 10.00
C GLY A 93 -4.97 16.06 9.28
N HIS A 94 -5.22 16.57 8.08
CA HIS A 94 -6.33 16.16 7.22
C HIS A 94 -5.90 15.15 6.15
N TYR A 95 -6.87 14.50 5.52
CA TYR A 95 -6.70 13.55 4.44
C TYR A 95 -7.07 14.19 3.09
N CYS A 96 -6.46 13.73 2.01
CA CYS A 96 -6.91 14.06 0.66
C CYS A 96 -6.68 12.90 -0.31
N GLN A 97 -7.45 12.91 -1.40
CA GLN A 97 -7.29 11.96 -2.51
C GLN A 97 -7.77 12.57 -3.84
N PRO A 98 -7.41 11.96 -5.00
CA PRO A 98 -7.97 12.33 -6.29
C PRO A 98 -9.50 12.16 -6.34
N THR A 99 -10.20 13.04 -7.09
CA THR A 99 -11.67 12.99 -7.26
C THR A 99 -12.16 11.82 -8.11
N ASP A 100 -11.31 11.21 -8.91
CA ASP A 100 -11.65 10.10 -9.82
C ASP A 100 -11.61 8.72 -9.13
N LYS A 101 -11.33 8.68 -7.84
CA LYS A 101 -11.31 7.45 -7.04
C LYS A 101 -12.39 7.49 -5.96
N SER A 102 -13.04 6.35 -5.73
CA SER A 102 -13.89 6.18 -4.54
C SER A 102 -13.07 6.40 -3.28
N LEU A 103 -13.70 6.91 -2.21
CA LEU A 103 -13.01 7.13 -0.94
C LEU A 103 -12.35 5.83 -0.44
N ARG A 104 -11.03 5.83 -0.40
CA ARG A 104 -10.23 4.69 0.05
C ARG A 104 -8.93 5.20 0.67
N GLY A 105 -8.96 5.45 1.97
CA GLY A 105 -7.81 5.97 2.67
C GLY A 105 -7.98 5.91 4.18
N TYR A 106 -6.97 6.39 4.88
CA TYR A 106 -6.99 6.49 6.34
C TYR A 106 -6.09 7.62 6.79
N ILE A 107 -6.35 8.09 8.01
CA ILE A 107 -5.35 8.81 8.80
C ILE A 107 -5.17 8.11 10.15
N LEU A 108 -4.04 8.37 10.79
CA LEU A 108 -3.79 7.96 12.15
C LEU A 108 -4.17 9.10 13.11
N ALA A 109 -5.00 8.79 14.07
CA ALA A 109 -5.18 9.61 15.27
C ALA A 109 -4.32 9.06 16.39
N ALA A 110 -3.81 9.94 17.26
CA ALA A 110 -2.83 9.61 18.27
C ALA A 110 -3.23 10.07 19.68
N ARG A 111 -2.78 9.33 20.69
CA ARG A 111 -2.82 9.75 22.10
C ARG A 111 -1.51 9.38 22.82
N ALA A 112 -1.26 9.98 23.96
CA ALA A 112 -0.19 9.53 24.84
C ALA A 112 -0.50 8.12 25.37
N SER A 113 0.47 7.19 25.31
CA SER A 113 0.31 5.82 25.81
C SER A 113 0.20 5.75 27.35
N LYS A 114 0.83 6.71 28.01
CA LYS A 114 0.81 6.83 29.49
C LYS A 114 0.51 8.28 29.88
N PRO A 115 -0.10 8.52 31.05
CA PRO A 115 -0.17 9.87 31.59
C PRO A 115 1.25 10.45 31.69
N ALA A 116 1.44 11.69 31.23
CA ALA A 116 2.72 12.37 31.37
C ALA A 116 3.06 12.51 32.87
N ASN A 117 4.30 12.20 33.24
CA ASN A 117 4.82 12.62 34.53
C ASN A 117 4.88 14.15 34.52
N THR A 118 4.75 14.78 35.68
CA THR A 118 4.68 16.25 35.83
C THR A 118 5.91 16.96 35.26
N ASP A 119 7.03 16.27 35.15
CA ASP A 119 8.33 16.84 34.72
C ASP A 119 8.71 16.56 33.27
N ASP A 120 7.98 15.65 32.58
CA ASP A 120 8.27 15.27 31.18
C ASP A 120 7.48 16.12 30.20
N LEU A 121 8.10 16.47 29.06
CA LEU A 121 7.40 17.07 27.94
C LEU A 121 6.38 16.08 27.37
N PRO A 122 5.10 16.44 27.26
CA PRO A 122 4.07 15.52 26.74
C PRO A 122 4.36 15.13 25.29
N PRO A 123 4.03 13.89 24.88
CA PRO A 123 4.27 13.43 23.51
C PRO A 123 3.48 14.23 22.45
N LEU A 124 2.35 14.82 22.83
CA LEU A 124 1.46 15.58 21.96
C LEU A 124 1.17 16.96 22.56
N LYS A 125 1.26 18.02 21.73
CA LYS A 125 0.85 19.39 22.09
C LYS A 125 0.01 20.03 20.99
N LYS A 126 -0.81 21.01 21.39
CA LYS A 126 -1.49 21.91 20.45
C LYS A 126 -0.47 22.72 19.66
N PRO A 127 -0.74 23.05 18.38
CA PRO A 127 0.04 24.06 17.69
C PRO A 127 -0.06 25.42 18.41
N ALA A 128 0.92 26.26 18.21
CA ALA A 128 0.91 27.64 18.71
C ALA A 128 -0.04 28.56 17.88
N GLY A 129 -0.45 28.13 16.72
CA GLY A 129 -1.30 28.77 15.72
C GLY A 129 -1.07 28.10 14.38
N TYR A 130 -1.46 28.77 13.30
CA TYR A 130 -1.33 28.25 11.95
C TYR A 130 -0.77 29.29 10.99
N THR A 131 -0.13 28.84 9.92
CA THR A 131 0.31 29.67 8.81
C THR A 131 -0.49 29.32 7.58
N LEU A 132 -1.18 30.30 6.99
CA LEU A 132 -1.86 30.13 5.71
C LEU A 132 -0.84 29.91 4.59
N VAL A 133 -0.84 28.72 3.99
CA VAL A 133 0.04 28.34 2.89
C VAL A 133 -0.53 28.77 1.55
N TRP A 134 -1.82 28.54 1.36
CA TRP A 134 -2.51 28.85 0.12
C TRP A 134 -4.02 28.96 0.33
N SER A 135 -4.69 29.71 -0.55
CA SER A 135 -6.16 29.76 -0.60
C SER A 135 -6.65 29.79 -2.04
N SER A 136 -7.80 29.17 -2.28
CA SER A 136 -8.47 29.25 -3.56
C SER A 136 -9.16 30.62 -3.69
N ASN A 137 -8.77 31.46 -4.66
CA ASN A 137 -9.40 32.76 -4.95
C ASN A 137 -10.74 32.58 -5.68
N SER A 138 -11.72 31.90 -5.08
CA SER A 138 -13.03 31.72 -5.68
C SER A 138 -14.01 32.76 -5.14
N GLU A 139 -14.31 33.79 -5.93
CA GLU A 139 -15.33 34.80 -5.59
C GLU A 139 -16.77 34.27 -5.54
N LYS A 140 -17.00 32.99 -5.85
CA LYS A 140 -18.36 32.44 -6.08
C LYS A 140 -18.78 31.22 -5.26
N ASN A 141 -17.90 30.56 -4.54
CA ASN A 141 -18.24 29.41 -3.68
C ASN A 141 -17.27 29.32 -2.51
N SER A 142 -17.61 28.52 -1.47
CA SER A 142 -16.75 28.21 -0.34
C SER A 142 -15.31 27.99 -0.79
N GLY A 143 -14.38 28.81 -0.29
CA GLY A 143 -12.96 28.74 -0.61
C GLY A 143 -12.29 27.55 0.10
N GLY A 144 -11.23 27.01 -0.46
CA GLY A 144 -10.33 26.12 0.29
C GLY A 144 -9.17 26.93 0.85
N TYR A 145 -8.95 26.88 2.15
CA TYR A 145 -7.86 27.56 2.86
C TYR A 145 -6.96 26.50 3.48
N PHE A 146 -5.64 26.54 3.18
CA PHE A 146 -4.66 25.50 3.53
C PHE A 146 -3.73 26.04 4.60
N TRP A 147 -3.72 25.38 5.75
CA TRP A 147 -3.06 25.83 6.96
C TRP A 147 -2.00 24.84 7.42
N LEU A 148 -0.77 25.33 7.57
CA LEU A 148 0.31 24.57 8.19
C LEU A 148 0.31 24.85 9.70
N PRO A 149 0.19 23.83 10.56
CA PRO A 149 0.28 24.04 12.00
C PRO A 149 1.67 24.56 12.40
N ASN A 150 1.72 25.57 13.26
CA ASN A 150 2.96 26.12 13.84
C ASN A 150 3.32 25.33 15.10
N PRO A 151 4.29 24.38 15.04
CA PRO A 151 4.60 23.55 16.19
C PRO A 151 5.28 24.36 17.29
N PRO A 152 4.99 24.07 18.57
CA PRO A 152 5.78 24.57 19.70
C PRO A 152 7.25 24.10 19.57
N VAL A 153 8.16 24.79 20.27
CA VAL A 153 9.59 24.39 20.30
C VAL A 153 9.73 22.94 20.77
N GLY A 154 10.50 22.12 20.02
CA GLY A 154 10.71 20.70 20.29
C GLY A 154 9.59 19.78 19.77
N TYR A 155 8.70 20.31 18.91
CA TYR A 155 7.59 19.54 18.29
C TYR A 155 7.62 19.70 16.78
N LYS A 156 6.95 18.77 16.08
CA LYS A 156 6.76 18.76 14.63
C LYS A 156 5.27 18.67 14.27
N ALA A 157 4.87 19.34 13.20
CA ALA A 157 3.58 19.12 12.55
C ALA A 157 3.62 17.81 11.75
N MET A 158 2.46 17.16 11.58
CA MET A 158 2.34 15.87 10.88
C MET A 158 1.60 15.97 9.55
N GLY A 159 1.12 17.13 9.18
CA GLY A 159 0.35 17.38 7.96
C GLY A 159 -0.31 18.74 7.97
N VAL A 160 -0.94 19.07 6.87
CA VAL A 160 -1.69 20.30 6.63
C VAL A 160 -3.16 20.08 6.98
N ILE A 161 -3.87 21.15 7.33
CA ILE A 161 -5.34 21.13 7.49
C ILE A 161 -5.99 22.09 6.50
N VAL A 162 -7.26 21.87 6.21
CA VAL A 162 -8.06 22.64 5.25
C VAL A 162 -9.31 23.16 5.96
N THR A 163 -9.70 24.42 5.69
CA THR A 163 -10.97 25.01 6.10
C THR A 163 -11.71 25.54 4.89
N GLU A 164 -13.04 25.68 5.02
CA GLU A 164 -13.89 26.32 4.00
C GLU A 164 -13.96 27.83 4.18
N GLU A 165 -13.64 28.31 5.37
CA GLU A 165 -13.65 29.71 5.75
C GLU A 165 -12.24 30.27 5.93
N PRO A 166 -12.03 31.58 5.75
CA PRO A 166 -10.71 32.23 5.80
C PRO A 166 -10.14 32.42 7.21
N GLU A 167 -10.93 32.13 8.23
CA GLU A 167 -10.53 32.27 9.62
C GLU A 167 -9.50 31.21 10.02
N GLU A 168 -8.51 31.62 10.80
CA GLU A 168 -7.52 30.70 11.36
C GLU A 168 -8.20 29.61 12.19
N PRO A 169 -7.88 28.31 11.95
CA PRO A 169 -8.48 27.20 12.68
C PRO A 169 -8.17 27.24 14.18
N GLU A 170 -9.01 26.61 14.97
CA GLU A 170 -8.76 26.46 16.40
C GLU A 170 -7.61 25.51 16.67
N THR A 171 -6.78 25.80 17.67
CA THR A 171 -5.62 24.96 18.04
C THR A 171 -5.99 23.59 18.57
N GLU A 172 -7.29 23.31 18.79
CA GLU A 172 -7.82 21.98 19.17
C GLU A 172 -7.89 21.02 17.97
N GLU A 173 -7.91 21.51 16.75
CA GLU A 173 -8.15 20.70 15.55
C GLU A 173 -7.14 19.57 15.38
N VAL A 174 -5.85 19.85 15.65
CA VAL A 174 -4.79 18.86 15.54
C VAL A 174 -3.80 18.93 16.69
N ARG A 175 -2.88 17.97 16.72
CA ARG A 175 -1.72 17.98 17.65
C ARG A 175 -0.42 17.90 16.88
N CYS A 176 0.59 18.60 17.38
CA CYS A 176 1.98 18.44 17.02
C CYS A 176 2.61 17.35 17.91
N VAL A 177 3.57 16.63 17.37
CA VAL A 177 4.24 15.49 18.00
C VAL A 177 5.65 15.91 18.44
N ARG A 178 6.08 15.48 19.62
CA ARG A 178 7.42 15.72 20.13
C ARG A 178 8.48 15.18 19.16
N GLU A 179 9.52 15.94 18.89
CA GLU A 179 10.44 15.71 17.77
C GLU A 179 11.17 14.36 17.85
N ASP A 180 11.51 13.86 19.04
CA ASP A 180 12.15 12.55 19.24
C ASP A 180 11.22 11.36 18.91
N LEU A 181 9.91 11.60 18.82
CA LEU A 181 8.88 10.62 18.43
C LEU A 181 8.53 10.68 16.92
N THR A 182 9.33 11.42 16.16
CA THR A 182 9.11 11.65 14.72
C THR A 182 10.26 11.13 13.87
N GLU A 183 9.97 10.92 12.61
CA GLU A 183 10.90 10.52 11.56
C GLU A 183 10.79 11.51 10.39
N SER A 184 11.90 11.77 9.69
CA SER A 184 11.89 12.60 8.49
C SER A 184 10.96 12.01 7.42
N CYS A 185 10.27 12.88 6.73
CA CYS A 185 9.39 12.49 5.62
C CYS A 185 9.83 13.11 4.29
N GLU A 186 9.37 12.50 3.21
CA GLU A 186 9.55 12.96 1.84
C GLU A 186 8.23 12.92 1.08
N THR A 187 8.15 13.68 -0.01
CA THR A 187 7.04 13.60 -0.96
C THR A 187 7.05 12.24 -1.66
N SER A 188 5.87 11.68 -1.88
CA SER A 188 5.68 10.41 -2.60
C SER A 188 4.96 10.65 -3.92
N GLU A 189 3.65 10.58 -3.94
CA GLU A 189 2.82 10.78 -5.12
C GLU A 189 2.28 12.22 -5.16
N MET A 190 2.37 12.86 -6.32
CA MET A 190 1.73 14.15 -6.57
C MET A 190 0.24 13.93 -6.82
N ILE A 191 -0.59 14.46 -5.93
CA ILE A 191 -2.05 14.29 -5.98
C ILE A 191 -2.69 15.39 -6.82
N LEU A 192 -2.18 16.63 -6.70
CA LEU A 192 -2.65 17.78 -7.46
C LEU A 192 -1.48 18.69 -7.84
N ASP A 193 -1.52 19.19 -9.07
CA ASP A 193 -0.68 20.28 -9.55
C ASP A 193 -1.56 21.36 -10.19
N VAL A 194 -1.57 22.56 -9.58
CA VAL A 194 -2.18 23.75 -10.15
C VAL A 194 -1.06 24.67 -10.62
N GLY A 195 -0.60 24.45 -11.87
CA GLY A 195 0.48 25.23 -12.46
C GLY A 195 0.18 26.74 -12.49
N SER A 196 1.22 27.54 -12.46
CA SER A 196 1.19 29.02 -12.41
C SER A 196 0.36 29.72 -13.51
N LYS A 197 0.02 29.02 -14.58
CA LYS A 197 -0.77 29.56 -15.71
C LYS A 197 -2.23 29.84 -15.40
N HIS A 198 -2.78 29.30 -14.32
CA HIS A 198 -4.22 29.38 -14.03
C HIS A 198 -4.61 30.13 -12.75
N SER A 199 -3.69 30.36 -11.82
CA SER A 199 -4.02 30.96 -10.51
C SER A 199 -3.03 32.01 -10.00
N GLY A 200 -2.05 32.39 -10.79
CA GLY A 200 -1.03 33.38 -10.38
C GLY A 200 0.05 32.88 -9.44
N SER A 201 -0.18 31.83 -8.67
CA SER A 201 0.82 31.15 -7.84
C SER A 201 0.72 29.64 -8.04
N PRO A 202 1.82 28.94 -8.28
CA PRO A 202 1.82 27.48 -8.34
C PRO A 202 1.36 26.91 -7.00
N PHE A 203 0.62 25.80 -7.03
CA PHE A 203 0.19 25.09 -5.84
C PHE A 203 0.19 23.59 -6.13
N SER A 204 0.88 22.83 -5.32
CA SER A 204 0.94 21.39 -5.43
C SER A 204 0.59 20.68 -4.12
N VAL A 205 -0.04 19.52 -4.24
CA VAL A 205 -0.43 18.65 -3.12
C VAL A 205 0.20 17.29 -3.29
N TRP A 206 0.83 16.79 -2.24
CA TRP A 206 1.62 15.58 -2.22
C TRP A 206 1.19 14.64 -1.11
N SER A 207 1.14 13.35 -1.38
CA SER A 207 1.22 12.34 -0.33
C SER A 207 2.63 12.33 0.26
N ILE A 208 2.74 11.93 1.53
CA ILE A 208 4.00 11.89 2.26
C ILE A 208 4.29 10.48 2.77
N GLN A 209 5.56 10.16 2.83
CA GLN A 209 6.05 8.88 3.34
C GLN A 209 7.34 9.09 4.14
N PRO A 210 7.72 8.15 5.02
CA PRO A 210 9.02 8.19 5.69
C PRO A 210 10.17 8.13 4.68
N CYS A 211 11.23 8.91 4.91
CA CYS A 211 12.45 8.90 4.08
C CYS A 211 13.14 7.52 4.12
N GLU A 212 13.19 6.90 5.29
CA GLU A 212 13.78 5.58 5.46
C GLU A 212 12.72 4.49 5.32
N ARG A 213 12.98 3.55 4.40
CA ARG A 213 12.13 2.40 4.12
C ARG A 213 12.92 1.11 4.21
N GLY A 214 12.26 0.03 4.56
CA GLY A 214 12.88 -1.29 4.67
C GLY A 214 12.52 -1.98 5.99
N MET A 215 13.06 -3.16 6.19
CA MET A 215 12.69 -4.04 7.34
C MET A 215 13.05 -3.45 8.71
N ARG A 216 13.97 -2.53 8.80
CA ARG A 216 14.41 -1.88 10.05
C ARG A 216 13.92 -0.45 10.19
N SER A 217 13.16 0.04 9.22
CA SER A 217 12.59 1.38 9.25
C SER A 217 11.54 1.49 10.35
N GLN A 218 11.64 2.57 11.12
CA GLN A 218 10.72 2.89 12.20
C GLN A 218 9.67 3.93 11.79
N GLY A 219 9.81 4.53 10.61
CA GLY A 219 8.91 5.57 10.13
C GLY A 219 7.50 5.07 9.87
N VAL A 220 6.50 5.77 10.42
CA VAL A 220 5.08 5.47 10.30
C VAL A 220 4.38 6.59 9.55
N ALA A 221 3.81 6.27 8.38
CA ALA A 221 3.01 7.21 7.62
C ALA A 221 1.69 7.51 8.33
N VAL A 222 1.38 8.79 8.53
CA VAL A 222 0.16 9.23 9.22
C VAL A 222 -1.08 9.17 8.31
N GLY A 223 -0.88 9.20 7.00
CA GLY A 223 -1.96 9.28 6.00
C GLY A 223 -2.38 10.71 5.68
N THR A 224 -1.70 11.71 6.21
CA THR A 224 -1.90 13.12 5.91
C THR A 224 -1.18 13.54 4.62
N PHE A 225 -1.31 14.79 4.22
CA PHE A 225 -0.71 15.33 3.02
C PHE A 225 0.16 16.56 3.32
N PHE A 226 0.97 16.93 2.35
CA PHE A 226 1.73 18.17 2.31
C PHE A 226 1.33 19.00 1.08
N CYS A 227 1.38 20.32 1.21
CA CYS A 227 1.19 21.23 0.08
C CYS A 227 2.21 22.37 0.11
N CYS A 228 2.55 22.87 -1.07
CA CYS A 228 3.47 23.99 -1.21
C CYS A 228 3.14 24.84 -2.44
N THR A 229 3.70 26.05 -2.47
CA THR A 229 3.53 27.03 -3.55
C THR A 229 4.78 27.18 -4.42
N TYR A 230 5.64 26.17 -4.42
CA TYR A 230 6.87 26.10 -5.21
C TYR A 230 7.02 24.69 -5.80
N ASP A 231 7.81 24.57 -6.86
CA ASP A 231 8.06 23.28 -7.49
C ASP A 231 8.85 22.35 -6.56
N LEU A 232 8.32 21.15 -6.36
CA LEU A 232 8.91 20.13 -5.51
C LEU A 232 8.90 18.79 -6.28
N PRO A 233 10.04 18.13 -6.47
CA PRO A 233 10.07 16.80 -7.08
C PRO A 233 9.61 15.71 -6.11
N SER A 234 9.27 14.53 -6.65
CA SER A 234 9.04 13.32 -5.85
C SER A 234 10.30 12.91 -5.08
N ASN A 235 10.10 12.23 -3.95
CA ASN A 235 11.17 11.78 -3.04
C ASN A 235 12.04 12.91 -2.49
N GLN A 236 11.49 14.10 -2.40
CA GLN A 236 12.15 15.24 -1.78
C GLN A 236 11.80 15.32 -0.30
N THR A 237 12.83 15.43 0.54
CA THR A 237 12.65 15.61 1.99
C THR A 237 11.89 16.90 2.29
N VAL A 238 10.83 16.78 3.09
CA VAL A 238 10.02 17.89 3.59
C VAL A 238 10.48 18.23 5.02
N ARG A 239 10.69 19.52 5.31
CA ARG A 239 11.20 19.98 6.61
C ARG A 239 10.09 20.48 7.55
N ASP A 240 8.99 20.94 6.97
CA ASP A 240 7.92 21.60 7.72
C ASP A 240 7.00 20.61 8.46
N ILE A 241 7.00 19.36 8.00
CA ILE A 241 6.23 18.27 8.60
C ILE A 241 7.10 17.03 8.77
N ALA A 242 6.61 16.04 9.52
CA ALA A 242 7.28 14.77 9.76
C ALA A 242 6.31 13.58 9.71
N CYS A 243 6.84 12.37 9.71
CA CYS A 243 6.11 11.13 9.99
C CYS A 243 6.26 10.74 11.47
N LEU A 244 5.39 9.86 11.97
CA LEU A 244 5.57 9.26 13.29
C LEU A 244 6.74 8.27 13.28
N LYS A 245 7.26 7.98 14.48
CA LYS A 245 8.31 7.00 14.68
C LYS A 245 7.83 5.89 15.62
N ASN A 246 8.01 4.64 15.21
CA ASN A 246 7.75 3.50 16.07
C ASN A 246 9.00 3.18 16.90
N LEU A 247 8.93 3.48 18.19
CA LEU A 247 9.99 3.22 19.15
C LEU A 247 9.85 1.85 19.86
N ASP A 248 8.81 1.06 19.54
CA ASP A 248 8.67 -0.29 20.06
C ASP A 248 9.64 -1.26 19.35
N PRO A 249 10.70 -1.71 20.02
CA PRO A 249 11.69 -2.59 19.41
C PRO A 249 11.13 -4.00 19.14
N THR A 250 10.01 -4.35 19.74
CA THR A 250 9.38 -5.67 19.58
C THR A 250 8.40 -5.72 18.41
N LEU A 251 8.03 -4.56 17.85
CA LEU A 251 6.99 -4.43 16.82
C LEU A 251 5.76 -5.29 17.19
N HIS A 252 5.25 -5.14 18.41
CA HIS A 252 4.23 -6.02 19.02
C HIS A 252 2.94 -6.16 18.19
N ALA A 253 2.69 -5.22 17.28
CA ALA A 253 1.55 -5.25 16.35
C ALA A 253 1.78 -6.18 15.14
N MET A 254 2.99 -6.69 14.94
CA MET A 254 3.26 -7.69 13.91
C MET A 254 2.56 -9.02 14.25
N PRO A 255 2.02 -9.73 13.24
CA PRO A 255 1.40 -11.03 13.46
C PRO A 255 2.47 -12.05 13.93
N ASN A 256 2.12 -12.87 14.92
CA ASN A 256 2.92 -14.04 15.29
C ASN A 256 2.73 -15.15 14.25
N LEU A 257 3.50 -16.24 14.36
CA LEU A 257 3.47 -17.33 13.39
C LEU A 257 2.07 -17.91 13.16
N ASN A 258 1.28 -18.14 14.23
CA ASN A 258 -0.08 -18.66 14.10
C ASN A 258 -1.00 -17.65 13.37
N GLN A 259 -0.81 -16.36 13.62
CA GLN A 259 -1.55 -15.31 12.93
C GLN A 259 -1.12 -15.19 11.46
N VAL A 260 0.19 -15.37 11.16
CA VAL A 260 0.68 -15.45 9.77
C VAL A 260 0.04 -16.61 9.03
N HIS A 261 -0.01 -17.78 9.64
CA HIS A 261 -0.69 -18.95 9.05
C HIS A 261 -2.17 -18.65 8.78
N ALA A 262 -2.87 -18.01 9.73
CA ALA A 262 -4.26 -17.64 9.56
C ALA A 262 -4.46 -16.59 8.43
N VAL A 263 -3.54 -15.63 8.30
CA VAL A 263 -3.53 -14.64 7.21
C VAL A 263 -3.37 -15.35 5.86
N ILE A 264 -2.41 -16.27 5.74
CA ILE A 264 -2.18 -17.04 4.51
C ILE A 264 -3.41 -17.92 4.20
N GLN A 265 -3.97 -18.59 5.19
CA GLN A 265 -5.17 -19.41 5.00
C GLN A 265 -6.37 -18.59 4.54
N HIS A 266 -6.51 -17.34 5.02
CA HIS A 266 -7.65 -16.48 4.70
C HIS A 266 -7.50 -15.74 3.37
N TYR A 267 -6.29 -15.31 3.03
CA TYR A 267 -6.00 -14.51 1.82
C TYR A 267 -5.14 -15.26 0.79
N GLY A 268 -4.72 -16.49 1.07
CA GLY A 268 -3.88 -17.24 0.13
C GLY A 268 -4.52 -17.25 -1.25
N PRO A 269 -3.80 -16.76 -2.28
CA PRO A 269 -4.42 -16.50 -3.57
C PRO A 269 -4.69 -17.78 -4.34
N THR A 270 -5.59 -17.68 -5.29
CA THR A 270 -5.72 -18.64 -6.38
C THR A 270 -4.89 -18.11 -7.56
N VAL A 271 -3.88 -18.84 -7.97
CA VAL A 271 -3.01 -18.45 -9.09
C VAL A 271 -3.47 -19.18 -10.35
N TYR A 272 -3.80 -18.40 -11.38
CA TYR A 272 -4.23 -18.89 -12.69
C TYR A 272 -3.09 -18.73 -13.69
N PHE A 273 -2.63 -19.82 -14.26
CA PHE A 273 -1.58 -19.82 -15.30
C PHE A 273 -2.20 -19.63 -16.68
N HIS A 274 -1.45 -18.95 -17.55
CA HIS A 274 -1.88 -18.79 -18.94
C HIS A 274 -2.01 -20.16 -19.63
N PRO A 275 -3.05 -20.39 -20.47
CA PRO A 275 -3.29 -21.69 -21.12
C PRO A 275 -2.15 -22.21 -22.00
N GLU A 276 -1.35 -21.30 -22.54
CA GLU A 276 -0.20 -21.62 -23.39
C GLU A 276 1.09 -21.79 -22.59
N GLU A 277 1.07 -21.62 -21.25
CA GLU A 277 2.26 -21.83 -20.42
C GLU A 277 2.64 -23.31 -20.38
N THR A 278 3.89 -23.58 -20.67
CA THR A 278 4.45 -24.94 -20.74
C THR A 278 5.45 -25.19 -19.60
N TYR A 279 5.95 -24.14 -18.96
CA TYR A 279 6.96 -24.19 -17.92
C TYR A 279 6.31 -23.90 -16.56
N MET A 280 5.83 -24.93 -15.91
CA MET A 280 5.09 -24.84 -14.65
C MET A 280 6.01 -24.72 -13.45
N PRO A 281 5.54 -24.12 -12.36
CA PRO A 281 6.26 -24.10 -11.09
C PRO A 281 6.56 -25.50 -10.56
N SER A 282 7.55 -25.57 -9.67
CA SER A 282 7.81 -26.73 -8.82
C SER A 282 8.37 -26.29 -7.47
N SER A 283 8.61 -27.23 -6.56
CA SER A 283 9.50 -26.94 -5.44
C SER A 283 10.97 -26.93 -5.89
N VAL A 284 11.79 -26.13 -5.22
CA VAL A 284 13.26 -26.13 -5.41
C VAL A 284 13.84 -27.54 -5.13
N GLN A 285 13.29 -28.25 -4.14
CA GLN A 285 13.71 -29.61 -3.84
C GLN A 285 13.44 -30.59 -5.00
N TRP A 286 12.28 -30.45 -5.68
CA TRP A 286 11.96 -31.24 -6.86
C TRP A 286 12.95 -30.94 -7.99
N PHE A 287 13.26 -29.67 -8.25
CA PHE A 287 14.22 -29.23 -9.26
C PHE A 287 15.60 -29.87 -9.04
N PHE A 288 16.13 -29.86 -7.82
CA PHE A 288 17.41 -30.47 -7.49
C PHE A 288 17.38 -31.99 -7.65
N LYS A 289 16.31 -32.66 -7.20
CA LYS A 289 16.17 -34.13 -7.30
C LYS A 289 16.05 -34.62 -8.75
N ASN A 290 15.56 -33.78 -9.68
CA ASN A 290 15.30 -34.20 -11.05
C ASN A 290 16.40 -33.79 -12.02
N GLY A 291 17.61 -33.47 -11.54
CA GLY A 291 18.78 -33.39 -12.37
C GLY A 291 19.40 -32.03 -12.57
N ALA A 292 19.02 -31.00 -11.79
CA ALA A 292 19.74 -29.74 -11.79
C ALA A 292 21.22 -29.95 -11.41
N LEU A 293 22.11 -29.29 -12.15
CA LEU A 293 23.55 -29.44 -12.03
C LEU A 293 24.20 -28.11 -11.58
N LEU A 294 25.17 -28.23 -10.68
CA LEU A 294 26.04 -27.16 -10.25
C LEU A 294 27.33 -27.17 -11.10
N TYR A 295 27.60 -26.05 -11.75
CA TYR A 295 28.84 -25.81 -12.49
C TYR A 295 29.74 -24.83 -11.75
N ARG A 296 31.06 -24.98 -11.96
CA ARG A 296 32.08 -24.12 -11.38
C ARG A 296 33.03 -23.60 -12.45
N SER A 297 33.31 -22.28 -12.44
CA SER A 297 34.27 -21.65 -13.35
C SER A 297 35.68 -22.23 -13.19
N GLY A 298 36.39 -22.49 -14.32
CA GLY A 298 37.79 -22.96 -14.34
C GLY A 298 38.02 -24.45 -14.08
N LYS A 299 36.98 -25.26 -13.90
CA LYS A 299 37.06 -26.73 -13.93
C LYS A 299 36.53 -27.27 -15.25
N ASP A 300 37.04 -28.44 -15.68
CA ASP A 300 36.46 -29.18 -16.79
C ASP A 300 34.95 -29.28 -16.63
N SER A 301 34.22 -29.01 -17.67
CA SER A 301 32.83 -28.63 -17.78
C SER A 301 31.80 -29.69 -17.37
N GLN A 302 32.11 -30.60 -16.46
CA GLN A 302 31.12 -31.53 -15.92
C GLN A 302 30.36 -30.92 -14.76
N GLY A 303 29.03 -30.82 -14.91
CA GLY A 303 28.14 -30.38 -13.83
C GLY A 303 28.08 -31.41 -12.71
N GLU A 304 28.09 -30.97 -11.47
CA GLU A 304 27.93 -31.81 -10.27
C GLU A 304 26.43 -31.86 -9.89
N PRO A 305 25.82 -33.05 -9.63
CA PRO A 305 24.46 -33.14 -9.15
C PRO A 305 24.27 -32.35 -7.85
N ILE A 306 23.16 -31.57 -7.78
CA ILE A 306 22.82 -30.83 -6.57
C ILE A 306 22.08 -31.75 -5.60
N ASN A 307 22.50 -31.76 -4.32
CA ASN A 307 21.78 -32.48 -3.27
C ASN A 307 20.34 -31.93 -3.14
N SER A 308 19.38 -32.78 -2.86
CA SER A 308 17.97 -32.38 -2.78
C SER A 308 17.66 -31.25 -1.79
N THR A 309 18.53 -31.04 -0.82
CA THR A 309 18.43 -29.93 0.15
C THR A 309 19.34 -28.75 -0.20
N GLY A 310 20.02 -28.76 -1.34
CA GLY A 310 20.99 -27.75 -1.73
C GLY A 310 22.25 -27.68 -0.85
N SER A 311 22.53 -28.71 -0.04
CA SER A 311 23.60 -28.66 0.95
C SER A 311 25.02 -28.58 0.36
N ASN A 312 25.20 -28.87 -0.92
CA ASN A 312 26.47 -28.75 -1.64
C ASN A 312 26.58 -27.43 -2.46
N LEU A 313 25.56 -26.55 -2.39
CA LEU A 313 25.65 -25.24 -3.00
C LEU A 313 26.64 -24.35 -2.24
N PRO A 314 27.36 -23.44 -2.93
CA PRO A 314 28.27 -22.51 -2.26
C PRO A 314 27.50 -21.61 -1.29
N SER A 315 28.07 -21.39 -0.11
CA SER A 315 27.46 -20.56 0.93
C SER A 315 28.33 -19.34 1.21
N GLY A 316 27.65 -18.19 1.38
CA GLY A 316 28.25 -16.91 1.74
C GLY A 316 29.02 -16.23 0.59
N GLY A 317 29.22 -14.92 0.72
CA GLY A 317 29.95 -14.11 -0.26
C GLY A 317 29.23 -13.90 -1.59
N SER A 318 29.94 -13.26 -2.53
CA SER A 318 29.52 -13.19 -3.92
C SER A 318 30.06 -14.40 -4.68
N ASN A 319 29.17 -15.22 -5.22
CA ASN A 319 29.51 -16.37 -6.04
C ASN A 319 29.25 -16.11 -7.55
N ASP A 320 28.97 -14.89 -7.91
CA ASP A 320 28.69 -14.48 -9.28
C ASP A 320 29.84 -14.80 -10.20
N LEU A 321 29.54 -15.39 -11.35
CA LEU A 321 30.49 -15.85 -12.37
C LEU A 321 31.42 -17.00 -11.90
N GLN A 322 31.38 -17.41 -10.64
CA GLN A 322 32.17 -18.55 -10.12
C GLN A 322 31.38 -19.85 -10.14
N PHE A 323 30.09 -19.75 -9.89
CA PHE A 323 29.16 -20.87 -9.88
C PHE A 323 27.88 -20.52 -10.61
N TRP A 324 27.28 -21.53 -11.25
CA TRP A 324 25.93 -21.41 -11.81
C TRP A 324 25.22 -22.76 -11.77
N ILE A 325 23.90 -22.71 -11.79
CA ILE A 325 23.05 -23.89 -11.89
C ILE A 325 22.59 -24.02 -13.34
N ASP A 326 22.59 -25.23 -13.85
CA ASP A 326 22.13 -25.52 -15.21
C ASP A 326 21.34 -26.83 -15.27
N LEU A 327 20.76 -27.08 -16.44
CA LEU A 327 19.95 -28.26 -16.74
C LEU A 327 20.84 -29.48 -17.00
N PRO A 328 20.30 -30.71 -16.87
CA PRO A 328 21.02 -31.93 -17.25
C PRO A 328 21.38 -31.96 -18.74
N GLU A 329 22.44 -32.70 -19.10
CA GLU A 329 22.86 -32.82 -20.48
C GLU A 329 21.94 -33.71 -21.32
N ASP A 330 21.30 -34.70 -20.69
CA ASP A 330 20.31 -35.56 -21.35
C ASP A 330 19.07 -34.79 -21.78
N GLU A 331 18.74 -34.85 -23.05
CA GLU A 331 17.65 -34.02 -23.63
C GLU A 331 16.24 -34.38 -23.09
N GLU A 332 16.01 -35.65 -22.73
CA GLU A 332 14.73 -36.07 -22.16
C GLU A 332 14.61 -35.54 -20.70
N ALA A 333 15.67 -35.74 -19.90
CA ALA A 333 15.73 -35.20 -18.54
C ALA A 333 15.63 -33.67 -18.53
N LYS A 334 16.35 -33.01 -19.42
CA LYS A 334 16.27 -31.55 -19.63
C LYS A 334 14.85 -31.08 -19.96
N SER A 335 14.20 -31.74 -20.91
CA SER A 335 12.82 -31.41 -21.32
C SER A 335 11.84 -31.58 -20.16
N ASN A 336 11.99 -32.67 -19.39
CA ASN A 336 11.13 -32.94 -18.26
C ASN A 336 11.36 -31.94 -17.11
N LEU A 337 12.62 -31.58 -16.84
CA LEU A 337 12.96 -30.61 -15.79
C LEU A 337 12.43 -29.22 -16.14
N LYS A 338 12.52 -28.78 -17.40
CA LYS A 338 11.98 -27.50 -17.85
C LYS A 338 10.47 -27.37 -17.64
N LYS A 339 9.71 -28.46 -17.81
CA LYS A 339 8.24 -28.43 -17.67
C LYS A 339 7.78 -28.13 -16.25
N GLY A 340 8.65 -28.34 -15.26
CA GLY A 340 8.27 -28.23 -13.86
C GLY A 340 7.32 -29.34 -13.40
N ASN A 341 6.76 -29.18 -12.21
CA ASN A 341 5.76 -30.08 -11.65
C ASN A 341 4.87 -29.34 -10.65
N LEU A 342 3.69 -28.98 -11.10
CA LEU A 342 2.74 -28.17 -10.33
C LEU A 342 2.32 -28.84 -9.01
N GLU A 343 2.20 -30.19 -8.98
CA GLU A 343 1.86 -30.96 -7.78
C GLU A 343 2.89 -30.84 -6.65
N THR A 344 4.13 -30.49 -7.00
CA THR A 344 5.22 -30.29 -6.03
C THR A 344 5.47 -28.81 -5.71
N SER A 345 4.71 -27.91 -6.28
CA SER A 345 4.91 -26.47 -6.09
C SER A 345 4.75 -26.07 -4.64
N GLU A 346 5.58 -25.16 -4.22
CA GLU A 346 5.60 -24.58 -2.88
C GLU A 346 5.58 -23.06 -2.95
N LEU A 347 4.91 -22.43 -2.00
CA LEU A 347 5.02 -20.99 -1.78
C LEU A 347 6.10 -20.72 -0.72
N TYR A 348 7.11 -19.94 -1.10
CA TYR A 348 8.17 -19.51 -0.20
C TYR A 348 7.81 -18.16 0.39
N VAL A 349 7.50 -18.13 1.68
CA VAL A 349 6.91 -16.96 2.32
C VAL A 349 7.95 -16.17 3.12
N HIS A 350 8.03 -14.87 2.86
CA HIS A 350 8.81 -13.92 3.62
C HIS A 350 7.90 -12.85 4.25
N VAL A 351 7.86 -12.80 5.57
CA VAL A 351 7.05 -11.83 6.34
C VAL A 351 7.95 -10.73 6.87
N LYS A 352 7.57 -9.48 6.60
CA LYS A 352 8.34 -8.32 7.02
C LYS A 352 7.44 -7.19 7.50
N PRO A 353 7.90 -6.33 8.44
CA PRO A 353 7.20 -5.12 8.82
C PRO A 353 7.18 -4.12 7.65
N ALA A 354 6.08 -3.42 7.52
CA ALA A 354 5.93 -2.30 6.60
C ALA A 354 5.40 -1.07 7.36
N LEU A 355 5.78 0.11 6.89
CA LEU A 355 5.36 1.40 7.46
C LEU A 355 5.52 1.44 8.99
N GLY A 356 6.72 1.12 9.48
CA GLY A 356 7.03 1.10 10.91
C GLY A 356 6.26 0.06 11.72
N GLY A 357 5.81 -1.05 11.10
CA GLY A 357 5.07 -2.12 11.76
C GLY A 357 3.57 -1.84 11.92
N THR A 358 3.03 -0.81 11.27
CA THR A 358 1.57 -0.59 11.20
C THR A 358 0.90 -1.46 10.14
N PHE A 359 1.71 -1.98 9.21
CA PHE A 359 1.34 -2.99 8.23
C PHE A 359 2.34 -4.13 8.24
N THR A 360 1.92 -5.26 7.68
CA THR A 360 2.76 -6.45 7.44
C THR A 360 2.74 -6.75 5.96
N ASP A 361 3.93 -6.87 5.36
CA ASP A 361 4.09 -7.38 4.02
C ASP A 361 4.39 -8.89 4.09
N VAL A 362 3.57 -9.68 3.41
CA VAL A 362 3.71 -11.13 3.25
C VAL A 362 4.07 -11.38 1.79
N ALA A 363 5.37 -11.46 1.50
CA ALA A 363 5.85 -11.77 0.17
C ALA A 363 5.80 -13.28 -0.06
N MET A 364 5.16 -13.69 -1.14
CA MET A 364 4.99 -15.08 -1.55
C MET A 364 5.71 -15.30 -2.87
N TRP A 365 6.71 -16.16 -2.86
CA TRP A 365 7.55 -16.48 -4.00
C TRP A 365 7.18 -17.84 -4.55
N ILE A 366 7.13 -17.94 -5.88
CA ILE A 366 6.94 -19.17 -6.64
C ILE A 366 8.21 -19.42 -7.42
N PHE A 367 8.68 -20.68 -7.45
CA PHE A 367 9.85 -21.09 -8.18
C PHE A 367 9.45 -21.85 -9.45
N CYS A 368 9.93 -21.38 -10.60
CA CYS A 368 9.82 -22.05 -11.90
C CYS A 368 11.21 -22.60 -12.30
N PRO A 369 11.37 -23.90 -12.61
CA PRO A 369 12.63 -24.47 -13.04
C PRO A 369 13.24 -23.83 -14.27
N PHE A 370 12.41 -23.24 -15.12
CA PHE A 370 12.81 -22.65 -16.39
C PHE A 370 11.85 -21.55 -16.81
N ASN A 371 12.38 -20.43 -17.26
CA ASN A 371 11.62 -19.42 -18.00
C ASN A 371 11.84 -19.58 -19.50
N GLY A 372 10.74 -19.58 -20.26
CA GLY A 372 10.73 -19.76 -21.70
C GLY A 372 11.25 -18.54 -22.48
N PRO A 373 11.29 -18.64 -23.81
CA PRO A 373 11.71 -17.53 -24.65
C PRO A 373 10.73 -16.37 -24.59
N ALA A 374 11.26 -15.15 -24.55
CA ALA A 374 10.45 -13.95 -24.63
C ALA A 374 9.63 -13.91 -25.93
N THR A 375 8.46 -13.31 -25.89
CA THR A 375 7.59 -13.12 -27.05
C THR A 375 7.57 -11.67 -27.50
N LEU A 376 7.73 -11.44 -28.80
CA LEU A 376 7.59 -10.12 -29.40
C LEU A 376 6.20 -9.97 -30.03
N LYS A 377 5.42 -9.01 -29.56
CA LYS A 377 4.13 -8.66 -30.18
C LYS A 377 4.31 -7.56 -31.20
N ILE A 378 4.00 -7.87 -32.47
CA ILE A 378 3.98 -6.90 -33.58
C ILE A 378 2.56 -6.85 -34.15
N GLY A 379 1.79 -5.87 -33.71
CA GLY A 379 0.36 -5.76 -34.05
C GLY A 379 -0.44 -6.95 -33.51
N LEU A 380 -1.01 -7.77 -34.42
CA LEU A 380 -1.78 -8.98 -34.09
C LEU A 380 -0.91 -10.26 -34.05
N PHE A 381 0.37 -10.17 -34.36
CA PHE A 381 1.26 -11.32 -34.40
C PHE A 381 2.14 -11.41 -33.18
N THR A 382 2.21 -12.60 -32.57
CA THR A 382 3.13 -12.94 -31.49
C THR A 382 4.22 -13.84 -32.06
N LEU A 383 5.47 -13.41 -31.95
CA LEU A 383 6.65 -14.16 -32.43
C LEU A 383 7.51 -14.57 -31.23
N PRO A 384 7.73 -15.88 -30.99
CA PRO A 384 8.68 -16.31 -29.98
C PRO A 384 10.10 -15.91 -30.39
N MET A 385 10.83 -15.27 -29.49
CA MET A 385 12.22 -14.87 -29.71
C MET A 385 13.14 -15.99 -29.25
N THR A 386 13.48 -16.89 -30.17
CA THR A 386 14.32 -18.05 -29.87
C THR A 386 15.58 -17.66 -29.08
N ARG A 387 15.76 -18.21 -27.90
CA ARG A 387 16.87 -17.99 -26.95
C ARG A 387 16.99 -16.59 -26.30
N ILE A 388 16.13 -15.65 -26.59
CA ILE A 388 16.11 -14.36 -25.88
C ILE A 388 15.13 -14.48 -24.73
N GLY A 389 15.59 -14.21 -23.51
CA GLY A 389 14.77 -14.29 -22.29
C GLY A 389 14.77 -15.68 -21.61
N GLU A 390 15.27 -16.73 -22.30
CA GLU A 390 15.38 -18.05 -21.67
C GLU A 390 16.41 -18.05 -20.54
N HIS A 391 16.03 -18.59 -19.38
CA HIS A 391 16.98 -18.85 -18.28
C HIS A 391 16.51 -19.99 -17.37
N VAL A 392 17.48 -20.59 -16.70
CA VAL A 392 17.26 -21.66 -15.71
C VAL A 392 16.97 -21.06 -14.35
N GLY A 393 15.88 -21.51 -13.75
CA GLY A 393 15.45 -21.05 -12.44
C GLY A 393 14.91 -19.61 -12.49
N ASP A 394 13.64 -19.47 -12.21
CA ASP A 394 12.97 -18.19 -12.12
C ASP A 394 12.20 -18.04 -10.82
N TRP A 395 12.18 -16.83 -10.27
CA TRP A 395 11.53 -16.51 -9.03
C TRP A 395 10.56 -15.37 -9.25
N GLU A 396 9.28 -15.70 -9.28
CA GLU A 396 8.21 -14.73 -9.36
C GLU A 396 7.52 -14.54 -8.02
N HIS A 397 7.01 -13.34 -7.77
CA HIS A 397 6.39 -13.07 -6.48
C HIS A 397 5.21 -12.09 -6.56
N PHE A 398 4.36 -12.20 -5.60
CA PHE A 398 3.37 -11.19 -5.23
C PHE A 398 3.45 -10.95 -3.71
N THR A 399 2.99 -9.80 -3.26
CA THR A 399 3.07 -9.45 -1.83
C THR A 399 1.74 -8.93 -1.34
N PHE A 400 1.23 -9.49 -0.25
CA PHE A 400 0.10 -8.93 0.48
C PHE A 400 0.58 -7.89 1.47
N ARG A 401 -0.04 -6.71 1.46
CA ARG A 401 0.07 -5.74 2.54
C ARG A 401 -1.15 -5.82 3.43
N VAL A 402 -0.97 -6.32 4.63
CA VAL A 402 -2.02 -6.53 5.63
C VAL A 402 -1.96 -5.42 6.68
N CYS A 403 -3.10 -4.82 6.99
CA CYS A 403 -3.23 -3.78 8.00
C CYS A 403 -3.16 -4.39 9.40
N ASN A 404 -2.17 -4.02 10.21
CA ASN A 404 -2.00 -4.58 11.55
C ASN A 404 -3.03 -4.08 12.57
N PHE A 405 -3.81 -3.03 12.26
CA PHE A 405 -4.94 -2.59 13.10
C PHE A 405 -6.12 -3.56 13.06
N SER A 406 -6.41 -4.16 11.90
CA SER A 406 -7.60 -4.98 11.67
C SER A 406 -7.32 -6.39 11.15
N GLY A 407 -6.16 -6.63 10.55
CA GLY A 407 -5.86 -7.83 9.79
C GLY A 407 -6.46 -7.81 8.37
N GLU A 408 -6.99 -6.67 7.91
CA GLU A 408 -7.56 -6.50 6.58
C GLU A 408 -6.46 -6.47 5.50
N LEU A 409 -6.69 -7.14 4.37
CA LEU A 409 -5.87 -6.98 3.18
C LEU A 409 -6.06 -5.57 2.63
N TRP A 410 -4.96 -4.81 2.55
CA TRP A 410 -5.00 -3.41 2.12
C TRP A 410 -4.63 -3.23 0.66
N GLN A 411 -3.53 -3.85 0.24
CA GLN A 411 -2.98 -3.78 -1.11
C GLN A 411 -2.27 -5.09 -1.46
N MET A 412 -2.09 -5.33 -2.75
CA MET A 412 -1.17 -6.35 -3.26
C MET A 412 -0.15 -5.73 -4.20
N PHE A 413 1.08 -6.22 -4.13
CA PHE A 413 2.12 -5.95 -5.11
C PHE A 413 2.23 -7.13 -6.07
N PHE A 414 2.30 -6.84 -7.35
CA PHE A 414 2.55 -7.81 -8.40
C PHE A 414 3.91 -7.51 -9.04
N SER A 415 4.78 -8.52 -9.09
CA SER A 415 6.07 -8.40 -9.77
C SER A 415 5.86 -8.36 -11.29
N GLN A 416 6.70 -7.59 -11.96
CA GLN A 416 6.77 -7.50 -13.42
C GLN A 416 8.22 -7.25 -13.81
N HIS A 417 8.90 -8.18 -14.47
CA HIS A 417 10.32 -8.09 -14.86
C HIS A 417 11.23 -7.41 -13.81
N SER A 418 11.68 -6.19 -14.11
CA SER A 418 12.55 -5.40 -13.21
C SER A 418 11.78 -4.48 -12.26
N GLY A 419 10.47 -4.60 -12.16
CA GLY A 419 9.62 -3.69 -11.39
C GLY A 419 8.38 -4.35 -10.83
N GLY A 420 7.28 -3.64 -10.88
CA GLY A 420 5.97 -4.08 -10.39
C GLY A 420 5.15 -2.91 -9.87
N GLY A 421 3.95 -3.20 -9.41
CA GLY A 421 3.01 -2.19 -8.92
C GLY A 421 2.17 -2.64 -7.74
N TRP A 422 1.83 -1.69 -6.87
CA TRP A 422 0.84 -1.88 -5.83
C TRP A 422 -0.55 -1.65 -6.39
N VAL A 423 -1.45 -2.57 -6.12
CA VAL A 423 -2.87 -2.52 -6.46
C VAL A 423 -3.68 -2.49 -5.17
N ASP A 424 -4.62 -1.57 -5.06
CA ASP A 424 -5.51 -1.50 -3.90
C ASP A 424 -6.45 -2.71 -3.86
N ALA A 425 -6.77 -3.20 -2.66
CA ALA A 425 -7.64 -4.36 -2.50
C ALA A 425 -9.03 -4.15 -3.13
N SER A 426 -9.50 -2.91 -3.27
CA SER A 426 -10.75 -2.59 -3.95
C SER A 426 -10.73 -2.78 -5.48
N GLU A 427 -9.54 -2.92 -6.07
CA GLU A 427 -9.34 -3.13 -7.51
C GLU A 427 -9.00 -4.60 -7.84
N ILE A 428 -8.92 -5.48 -6.83
CA ILE A 428 -8.56 -6.89 -6.96
C ILE A 428 -9.82 -7.74 -7.11
N GLU A 429 -9.77 -8.73 -7.98
CA GLU A 429 -10.76 -9.81 -8.04
C GLU A 429 -10.55 -10.80 -6.89
N PHE A 430 -11.62 -11.18 -6.23
CA PHE A 430 -11.62 -12.18 -5.17
C PHE A 430 -12.41 -13.41 -5.58
N VAL A 431 -11.89 -14.58 -5.22
CA VAL A 431 -12.54 -15.87 -5.39
C VAL A 431 -12.61 -16.58 -4.03
N GLU A 432 -13.59 -17.45 -3.84
CA GLU A 432 -13.73 -18.22 -2.59
C GLU A 432 -13.60 -17.36 -1.31
N GLY A 433 -14.40 -16.33 -1.20
CA GLY A 433 -14.37 -15.40 -0.08
C GLY A 433 -13.36 -14.28 -0.30
N ASN A 434 -12.32 -14.19 0.56
CA ASN A 434 -11.33 -13.11 0.50
C ASN A 434 -10.01 -13.52 -0.17
N LYS A 435 -10.00 -14.62 -0.93
CA LYS A 435 -8.82 -15.07 -1.65
C LYS A 435 -8.66 -14.28 -2.95
N PRO A 436 -7.57 -13.54 -3.16
CA PRO A 436 -7.32 -12.85 -4.41
C PRO A 436 -7.11 -13.81 -5.58
N ALA A 437 -7.59 -13.42 -6.76
CA ALA A 437 -7.21 -14.04 -8.02
C ALA A 437 -5.92 -13.39 -8.53
N VAL A 438 -4.93 -14.21 -8.86
CA VAL A 438 -3.64 -13.79 -9.43
C VAL A 438 -3.49 -14.46 -10.79
N TYR A 439 -3.14 -13.70 -11.82
CA TYR A 439 -2.99 -14.20 -13.18
C TYR A 439 -1.53 -14.14 -13.61
N SER A 440 -0.98 -15.29 -14.02
CA SER A 440 0.34 -15.38 -14.63
C SER A 440 0.23 -15.18 -16.14
N SER A 441 1.07 -14.33 -16.72
CA SER A 441 1.23 -14.23 -18.17
C SER A 441 2.07 -15.38 -18.71
N VAL A 442 2.17 -15.52 -20.03
CA VAL A 442 3.19 -16.37 -20.65
C VAL A 442 4.55 -15.77 -20.38
N GLY A 443 5.44 -16.53 -19.70
CA GLY A 443 6.72 -16.04 -19.23
C GLY A 443 6.66 -15.44 -17.81
N ASP A 444 5.74 -15.95 -16.99
CA ASP A 444 5.66 -15.88 -15.51
C ASP A 444 5.49 -14.52 -14.83
N GLU A 445 5.06 -13.45 -15.53
CA GLU A 445 4.68 -12.20 -14.86
C GLU A 445 3.29 -12.29 -14.22
N PHE A 446 3.13 -11.74 -13.01
CA PHE A 446 1.84 -11.67 -12.33
C PHE A 446 1.11 -10.35 -12.56
N SER A 447 -0.21 -10.43 -12.70
CA SER A 447 -1.08 -9.26 -12.88
C SER A 447 -2.47 -9.48 -12.28
N ILE A 448 -3.24 -8.39 -12.22
CA ILE A 448 -4.70 -8.47 -12.12
C ILE A 448 -5.27 -8.85 -13.47
N PRO A 449 -6.51 -9.40 -13.53
CA PRO A 449 -7.12 -9.81 -14.79
C PRO A 449 -7.12 -8.66 -15.80
N PRO A 450 -6.78 -8.91 -17.07
CA PRO A 450 -7.05 -7.97 -18.13
C PRO A 450 -8.56 -7.70 -18.16
N GLN A 451 -8.98 -6.45 -18.36
CA GLN A 451 -10.38 -6.10 -18.53
C GLN A 451 -10.94 -6.79 -19.80
N GLY A 452 -11.49 -8.01 -19.65
CA GLY A 452 -12.04 -8.80 -20.73
C GLY A 452 -12.51 -10.21 -20.25
N PRO A 453 -13.30 -10.95 -21.03
CA PRO A 453 -13.79 -12.26 -20.62
C PRO A 453 -12.66 -13.30 -20.51
N LEU A 454 -12.66 -14.04 -19.41
CA LEU A 454 -11.68 -15.04 -19.00
C LEU A 454 -11.94 -16.41 -19.67
N ASP A 455 -12.03 -16.49 -21.00
CA ASP A 455 -12.52 -17.69 -21.67
C ASP A 455 -11.57 -18.90 -21.70
N ASN A 456 -10.33 -18.80 -21.15
CA ASN A 456 -9.34 -19.89 -21.27
C ASN A 456 -8.36 -20.02 -20.09
N ILE A 457 -8.85 -20.30 -18.89
CA ILE A 457 -7.99 -20.58 -17.72
C ILE A 457 -7.93 -22.09 -17.48
N ILE A 458 -6.74 -22.70 -17.44
CA ILE A 458 -6.60 -24.17 -17.41
C ILE A 458 -6.11 -24.73 -16.07
N GLN A 459 -5.36 -24.02 -15.25
CA GLN A 459 -4.80 -24.58 -14.01
C GLN A 459 -4.81 -23.61 -12.83
N VAL A 460 -5.06 -24.16 -11.64
CA VAL A 460 -5.21 -23.43 -10.40
C VAL A 460 -4.32 -24.04 -9.32
N ILE A 461 -3.50 -23.22 -8.67
CA ILE A 461 -2.87 -23.59 -7.38
C ILE A 461 -3.75 -23.01 -6.27
N SER A 462 -4.30 -23.86 -5.43
CA SER A 462 -5.04 -23.45 -4.22
C SER A 462 -4.23 -23.71 -2.96
N SER A 463 -4.17 -22.75 -2.06
CA SER A 463 -3.49 -22.89 -0.76
C SER A 463 -4.17 -23.84 0.23
N THR A 464 -5.28 -24.47 -0.17
CA THR A 464 -6.09 -25.35 0.70
C THR A 464 -5.69 -26.82 0.69
N ASP A 465 -4.80 -27.26 -0.21
CA ASP A 465 -4.48 -28.68 -0.40
C ASP A 465 -3.29 -29.20 0.40
N GLN A 466 -2.80 -28.46 1.41
CA GLN A 466 -1.78 -28.96 2.33
C GLN A 466 -2.26 -28.85 3.78
N THR A 467 -2.91 -29.88 4.26
CA THR A 467 -3.03 -30.21 5.70
C THR A 467 -1.97 -31.21 6.12
#